data_e8293b30b361a60e92e62f60afc3f007
#
_entry.id   e8293b30b361a60e92e62f60afc3f007
#
_cell.length_a   1.000
_cell.length_b   1.000
_cell.length_c   1.000
_cell.angle_alpha   90.00
_cell.angle_beta   90.00
_cell.angle_gamma   90.00
#
_symmetry.space_group_name_H-M   'P 1'
#
loop_
_entity.id
_entity.type
_entity.pdbx_description
1 polymer ?
#
loop_
_entity_poly.entity_id
_entity_poly.type
_entity_poly.pdbx_seq_one_letter_code
_entity_poly.pdbx_strand_id
1 'polypeptide(L)'
;MQHKRTGKVGTATEYPIDNSAFIHLAVHNKWHSNVFRLECHLKNAVCPARLQQAADAVAVRFPMLAAGIQKRGNGFVVVPCPEDLNIRVDSQSLLYMSREEIRDCAMRVRYGTHHIAVEFFHSLTDGYGGLQFLKGLLAEYFGVPMQPLPIKEAWED
;
A
#
# COMPACT_ATOMS: atom_id res chain seq x y z
N MET A 1 -32.88 -3.68 -17.29
CA MET A 1 -32.30 -5.05 -17.11
C MET A 1 -30.92 -4.91 -16.50
N GLN A 2 -30.81 -5.14 -15.19
CA GLN A 2 -29.55 -5.06 -14.46
C GLN A 2 -28.85 -6.40 -14.53
N HIS A 3 -27.65 -6.44 -15.17
CA HIS A 3 -26.80 -7.61 -15.12
C HIS A 3 -26.03 -7.63 -13.80
N LYS A 4 -26.50 -8.43 -12.85
CA LYS A 4 -25.73 -8.86 -11.69
C LYS A 4 -24.57 -9.74 -12.18
N ARG A 5 -23.34 -9.21 -12.15
CA ARG A 5 -22.14 -10.04 -12.20
C ARG A 5 -21.96 -10.71 -10.85
N THR A 6 -22.35 -11.96 -10.75
CA THR A 6 -21.94 -12.86 -9.68
C THR A 6 -20.50 -13.28 -9.94
N GLY A 7 -19.52 -12.46 -9.49
CA GLY A 7 -18.13 -12.85 -9.43
C GLY A 7 -17.94 -13.80 -8.25
N LYS A 8 -17.41 -15.00 -8.51
CA LYS A 8 -16.89 -15.91 -7.49
C LYS A 8 -15.90 -15.15 -6.61
N VAL A 9 -16.21 -15.07 -5.31
CA VAL A 9 -15.26 -14.66 -4.28
C VAL A 9 -14.20 -15.75 -4.24
N GLY A 10 -13.10 -15.54 -4.98
CA GLY A 10 -11.88 -16.30 -4.76
C GLY A 10 -11.43 -16.01 -3.33
N THR A 11 -11.10 -17.04 -2.56
CA THR A 11 -10.53 -16.90 -1.22
C THR A 11 -9.28 -16.03 -1.35
N ALA A 12 -9.35 -14.79 -0.83
CA ALA A 12 -8.21 -13.90 -0.78
C ALA A 12 -7.10 -14.62 -0.01
N THR A 13 -5.91 -14.71 -0.62
CA THR A 13 -4.78 -15.37 0.03
C THR A 13 -4.37 -14.52 1.24
N GLU A 14 -4.49 -15.09 2.43
CA GLU A 14 -4.10 -14.45 3.69
C GLU A 14 -2.67 -14.87 4.05
N TYR A 15 -1.85 -13.92 4.49
CA TYR A 15 -0.47 -14.17 4.89
C TYR A 15 -0.26 -13.75 6.35
N PRO A 16 0.27 -14.63 7.22
CA PRO A 16 0.56 -14.26 8.60
C PRO A 16 1.63 -13.17 8.66
N ILE A 17 1.48 -12.24 9.60
CA ILE A 17 2.53 -11.26 9.89
C ILE A 17 3.55 -11.88 10.85
N ASP A 18 4.79 -11.40 10.75
CA ASP A 18 5.87 -11.81 11.66
C ASP A 18 5.78 -11.09 13.02
N ASN A 19 6.64 -11.52 13.96
CA ASN A 19 6.68 -10.95 15.31
C ASN A 19 7.11 -9.49 15.34
N SER A 20 7.93 -9.04 14.40
CA SER A 20 8.37 -7.64 14.32
C SER A 20 7.23 -6.73 13.88
N ALA A 21 6.45 -7.17 12.91
CA ALA A 21 5.24 -6.47 12.47
C ALA A 21 4.19 -6.35 13.58
N PHE A 22 4.09 -7.37 14.45
CA PHE A 22 3.17 -7.35 15.59
C PHE A 22 3.51 -6.23 16.59
N ILE A 23 4.78 -5.94 16.81
CA ILE A 23 5.21 -4.87 17.74
C ILE A 23 4.63 -3.51 17.30
N HIS A 24 4.67 -3.20 16.02
CA HIS A 24 4.12 -1.94 15.53
C HIS A 24 2.60 -1.81 15.75
N LEU A 25 1.86 -2.91 15.64
CA LEU A 25 0.43 -2.93 15.95
C LEU A 25 0.18 -2.76 17.45
N ALA A 26 0.99 -3.38 18.30
CA ALA A 26 0.83 -3.35 19.76
C ALA A 26 1.05 -1.93 20.34
N VAL A 27 2.02 -1.18 19.81
CA VAL A 27 2.36 0.17 20.30
C VAL A 27 1.64 1.29 19.53
N HIS A 28 0.84 0.95 18.53
CA HIS A 28 0.16 1.94 17.70
C HIS A 28 -0.89 2.74 18.48
N ASN A 29 -0.72 4.04 18.53
CA ASN A 29 -1.67 5.00 19.07
C ASN A 29 -1.48 6.36 18.40
N LYS A 30 -2.32 7.34 18.73
CA LYS A 30 -2.28 8.68 18.13
C LYS A 30 -0.96 9.44 18.35
N TRP A 31 -0.14 9.04 19.30
CA TRP A 31 1.16 9.62 19.60
C TRP A 31 2.33 8.86 18.98
N HIS A 32 2.10 7.56 18.62
CA HIS A 32 3.07 6.66 17.99
C HIS A 32 2.39 6.03 16.77
N SER A 33 2.41 6.74 15.65
CA SER A 33 1.65 6.34 14.46
C SER A 33 2.22 5.12 13.75
N ASN A 34 3.53 4.86 13.87
CA ASN A 34 4.23 3.82 13.13
C ASN A 34 3.93 3.84 11.62
N VAL A 35 3.68 5.01 11.08
CA VAL A 35 3.50 5.26 9.66
C VAL A 35 4.72 5.98 9.14
N PHE A 36 5.27 5.51 8.02
CA PHE A 36 6.32 6.23 7.31
C PHE A 36 5.84 6.68 5.95
N ARG A 37 6.48 7.69 5.41
CA ARG A 37 6.15 8.30 4.14
C ARG A 37 7.37 8.39 3.24
N LEU A 38 7.19 8.08 1.98
CA LEU A 38 8.12 8.33 0.90
C LEU A 38 7.46 9.27 -0.11
N GLU A 39 8.22 10.23 -0.62
CA GLU A 39 7.69 11.28 -1.48
C GLU A 39 8.62 11.53 -2.66
N CYS A 40 8.03 11.81 -3.81
CA CYS A 40 8.74 12.21 -5.03
C CYS A 40 8.18 13.54 -5.53
N HIS A 41 9.06 14.50 -5.79
CA HIS A 41 8.72 15.78 -6.39
C HIS A 41 8.86 15.72 -7.91
N LEU A 42 7.87 16.28 -8.61
CA LEU A 42 7.78 16.28 -10.07
C LEU A 42 7.96 17.70 -10.62
N LYS A 43 8.56 17.80 -11.79
CA LYS A 43 8.68 19.09 -12.50
C LYS A 43 7.34 19.59 -13.00
N ASN A 44 6.49 18.68 -13.49
CA ASN A 44 5.17 18.99 -14.03
C ASN A 44 4.08 18.71 -12.99
N ALA A 45 2.95 19.38 -13.14
CA ALA A 45 1.80 19.13 -12.27
C ALA A 45 1.31 17.68 -12.38
N VAL A 46 0.92 17.12 -11.24
CA VAL A 46 0.36 15.76 -11.16
C VAL A 46 -0.99 15.72 -11.86
N CYS A 47 -1.20 14.72 -12.71
CA CYS A 47 -2.49 14.40 -13.31
C CYS A 47 -3.20 13.34 -12.46
N PRO A 48 -4.25 13.68 -11.70
CA PRO A 48 -4.90 12.73 -10.78
C PRO A 48 -5.47 11.51 -11.49
N ALA A 49 -6.08 11.67 -12.67
CA ALA A 49 -6.63 10.53 -13.42
C ALA A 49 -5.55 9.52 -13.82
N ARG A 50 -4.39 10.00 -14.27
CA ARG A 50 -3.24 9.14 -14.59
C ARG A 50 -2.68 8.48 -13.33
N LEU A 51 -2.62 9.22 -12.22
CA LEU A 51 -2.14 8.67 -10.95
C LEU A 51 -3.06 7.56 -10.43
N GLN A 52 -4.38 7.70 -10.56
CA GLN A 52 -5.32 6.66 -10.17
C GLN A 52 -5.10 5.38 -11.01
N GLN A 53 -4.98 5.50 -12.33
CA GLN A 53 -4.68 4.34 -13.19
C GLN A 53 -3.35 3.67 -12.81
N ALA A 54 -2.33 4.45 -12.52
CA ALA A 54 -1.03 3.93 -12.08
C ALA A 54 -1.13 3.23 -10.71
N ALA A 55 -1.91 3.79 -9.78
CA ALA A 55 -2.13 3.19 -8.47
C ALA A 55 -2.83 1.82 -8.58
N ASP A 56 -3.85 1.72 -9.42
CA ASP A 56 -4.58 0.48 -9.67
C ASP A 56 -3.66 -0.59 -10.29
N ALA A 57 -2.84 -0.20 -11.28
CA ALA A 57 -1.90 -1.11 -11.92
C ALA A 57 -0.82 -1.62 -10.96
N VAL A 58 -0.24 -0.72 -10.14
CA VAL A 58 0.81 -1.11 -9.19
C VAL A 58 0.26 -1.95 -8.04
N ALA A 59 -0.99 -1.74 -7.63
CA ALA A 59 -1.64 -2.55 -6.60
C ALA A 59 -1.74 -4.02 -7.00
N VAL A 60 -2.08 -4.29 -8.26
CA VAL A 60 -2.12 -5.66 -8.80
C VAL A 60 -0.73 -6.32 -8.77
N ARG A 61 0.32 -5.53 -9.00
CA ARG A 61 1.71 -6.02 -9.00
C ARG A 61 2.26 -6.26 -7.60
N PHE A 62 1.81 -5.49 -6.62
CA PHE A 62 2.26 -5.55 -5.22
C PHE A 62 1.08 -5.79 -4.25
N PRO A 63 0.34 -6.91 -4.39
CA PRO A 63 -0.88 -7.11 -3.63
C PRO A 63 -0.66 -7.16 -2.12
N MET A 64 0.56 -7.51 -1.67
CA MET A 64 0.92 -7.55 -0.25
C MET A 64 1.26 -6.17 0.33
N LEU A 65 1.52 -5.17 -0.51
CA LEU A 65 1.75 -3.78 -0.12
C LEU A 65 0.48 -2.94 -0.27
N ALA A 66 -0.38 -3.28 -1.23
CA ALA A 66 -1.74 -2.74 -1.34
C ALA A 66 -2.70 -3.60 -0.50
N ALA A 67 -2.52 -3.60 0.83
CA ALA A 67 -3.17 -4.54 1.71
C ALA A 67 -3.55 -3.93 3.06
N GLY A 68 -4.52 -4.53 3.72
CA GLY A 68 -4.87 -4.27 5.10
C GLY A 68 -4.32 -5.33 6.06
N ILE A 69 -4.42 -5.07 7.36
CA ILE A 69 -3.98 -5.98 8.41
C ILE A 69 -5.18 -6.33 9.27
N GLN A 70 -5.58 -7.58 9.25
CA GLN A 70 -6.79 -8.08 9.89
C GLN A 70 -6.46 -9.09 11.00
N LYS A 71 -7.26 -9.04 12.06
CA LYS A 71 -7.14 -10.03 13.14
C LYS A 71 -7.73 -11.37 12.69
N ARG A 72 -7.02 -12.45 12.98
CA ARG A 72 -7.48 -13.84 12.79
C ARG A 72 -7.11 -14.67 14.01
N GLY A 73 -8.12 -15.08 14.77
CA GLY A 73 -7.87 -15.80 16.02
C GLY A 73 -7.00 -14.98 16.99
N ASN A 74 -5.87 -15.54 17.39
CA ASN A 74 -4.90 -14.88 18.28
C ASN A 74 -3.80 -14.13 17.54
N GLY A 75 -3.81 -14.08 16.19
CA GLY A 75 -2.81 -13.43 15.36
C GLY A 75 -3.39 -12.40 14.41
N PHE A 76 -2.54 -11.96 13.50
CA PHE A 76 -2.89 -11.04 12.43
C PHE A 76 -2.42 -11.58 11.09
N VAL A 77 -3.12 -11.20 10.04
CA VAL A 77 -2.82 -11.56 8.66
C VAL A 77 -2.87 -10.32 7.77
N VAL A 78 -2.05 -10.33 6.72
CA VAL A 78 -2.13 -9.35 5.64
C VAL A 78 -3.15 -9.84 4.62
N VAL A 79 -4.07 -8.97 4.24
CA VAL A 79 -5.14 -9.26 3.27
C VAL A 79 -5.12 -8.17 2.20
N PRO A 80 -4.97 -8.50 0.92
CA PRO A 80 -5.04 -7.51 -0.16
C PRO A 80 -6.29 -6.65 -0.05
N CYS A 81 -6.18 -5.36 -0.34
CA CYS A 81 -7.31 -4.44 -0.33
C CYS A 81 -8.39 -4.93 -1.28
N PRO A 82 -9.67 -4.98 -0.86
CA PRO A 82 -10.76 -5.51 -1.67
C PRO A 82 -11.17 -4.59 -2.82
N GLU A 83 -10.80 -3.33 -2.74
CA GLU A 83 -11.15 -2.26 -3.68
C GLU A 83 -9.88 -1.62 -4.24
N ASP A 84 -10.05 -0.83 -5.30
CA ASP A 84 -8.97 -0.05 -5.89
C ASP A 84 -8.39 0.94 -4.88
N LEU A 85 -7.09 1.22 -5.00
CA LEU A 85 -6.43 2.18 -4.13
C LEU A 85 -6.98 3.58 -4.38
N ASN A 86 -7.61 4.18 -3.38
CA ASN A 86 -8.07 5.56 -3.45
C ASN A 86 -6.90 6.53 -3.28
N ILE A 87 -6.54 7.23 -4.35
CA ILE A 87 -5.62 8.37 -4.25
C ILE A 87 -6.33 9.54 -3.59
N ARG A 88 -5.61 10.31 -2.77
CA ARG A 88 -6.16 11.47 -2.06
C ARG A 88 -5.26 12.68 -2.22
N VAL A 89 -5.88 13.86 -2.26
CA VAL A 89 -5.12 15.10 -2.16
C VAL A 89 -4.36 15.09 -0.84
N ASP A 90 -3.11 15.52 -0.90
CA ASP A 90 -2.27 15.57 0.27
C ASP A 90 -2.80 16.62 1.24
N SER A 91 -2.94 16.22 2.48
CA SER A 91 -3.22 17.12 3.60
C SER A 91 -2.00 17.09 4.51
N GLN A 92 -1.57 18.25 4.99
CA GLN A 92 -0.45 18.37 5.94
C GLN A 92 -0.79 17.82 7.34
N SER A 93 -1.74 16.86 7.42
CA SER A 93 -2.12 16.22 8.66
C SER A 93 -1.06 15.21 9.10
N LEU A 94 -1.04 14.92 10.40
CA LEU A 94 -0.17 13.89 10.98
C LEU A 94 -0.29 12.57 10.24
N LEU A 95 0.82 11.85 10.12
CA LEU A 95 0.92 10.51 9.51
C LEU A 95 0.23 9.44 10.38
N TYR A 96 -0.99 9.69 10.83
CA TYR A 96 -1.74 8.75 11.64
C TYR A 96 -2.73 7.98 10.78
N MET A 97 -2.77 6.66 10.94
CA MET A 97 -3.80 5.77 10.39
C MET A 97 -4.65 5.23 11.52
N SER A 98 -5.97 5.30 11.41
CA SER A 98 -6.86 4.67 12.38
C SER A 98 -6.77 3.15 12.30
N ARG A 99 -7.27 2.45 13.32
CA ARG A 99 -7.31 0.98 13.31
C ARG A 99 -8.20 0.44 12.19
N GLU A 100 -9.28 1.16 11.87
CA GLU A 100 -10.14 0.82 10.74
C GLU A 100 -9.41 0.97 9.40
N GLU A 101 -8.67 2.06 9.22
CA GLU A 101 -7.86 2.23 8.00
C GLU A 101 -6.81 1.14 7.86
N ILE A 102 -6.09 0.80 8.94
CA ILE A 102 -5.07 -0.26 8.93
C ILE A 102 -5.71 -1.61 8.59
N ARG A 103 -6.91 -1.88 9.09
CA ARG A 103 -7.66 -3.11 8.79
C ARG A 103 -8.03 -3.19 7.31
N ASP A 104 -8.48 -2.10 6.73
CA ASP A 104 -9.02 -2.07 5.36
C ASP A 104 -7.92 -1.88 4.32
N CYS A 105 -7.02 -0.92 4.53
CA CYS A 105 -5.83 -0.71 3.70
C CYS A 105 -4.76 0.05 4.50
N ALA A 106 -3.68 -0.63 4.86
CA ALA A 106 -2.59 -0.10 5.68
C ALA A 106 -1.57 0.73 4.88
N MET A 107 -1.97 1.25 3.72
CA MET A 107 -1.19 2.15 2.90
C MET A 107 -2.07 3.23 2.27
N ARG A 108 -1.45 4.33 1.85
CA ARG A 108 -2.12 5.44 1.17
C ARG A 108 -1.27 5.95 0.02
N VAL A 109 -1.93 6.38 -1.05
CA VAL A 109 -1.33 7.20 -2.10
C VAL A 109 -1.89 8.62 -1.98
N ARG A 110 -0.99 9.60 -1.86
CA ARG A 110 -1.34 11.01 -1.77
C ARG A 110 -0.65 11.80 -2.86
N TYR A 111 -1.23 12.93 -3.23
CA TYR A 111 -0.64 13.82 -4.21
C TYR A 111 -0.93 15.29 -3.92
N GLY A 112 0.01 16.12 -4.29
CA GLY A 112 -0.16 17.56 -4.39
C GLY A 112 0.01 18.02 -5.83
N THR A 113 0.18 19.33 -6.03
CA THR A 113 0.35 19.86 -7.38
C THR A 113 1.60 19.31 -8.07
N HIS A 114 2.70 19.15 -7.35
CA HIS A 114 3.99 18.73 -7.90
C HIS A 114 4.66 17.60 -7.12
N HIS A 115 3.91 16.81 -6.37
CA HIS A 115 4.46 15.67 -5.65
C HIS A 115 3.48 14.49 -5.58
N ILE A 116 4.05 13.31 -5.49
CA ILE A 116 3.35 12.05 -5.24
C ILE A 116 4.00 11.44 -4.00
N ALA A 117 3.20 10.99 -3.06
CA ALA A 117 3.64 10.35 -1.85
C ALA A 117 2.93 9.03 -1.60
N VAL A 118 3.62 8.12 -0.95
CA VAL A 118 3.06 6.87 -0.42
C VAL A 118 3.32 6.81 1.08
N GLU A 119 2.33 6.38 1.81
CA GLU A 119 2.38 6.21 3.26
C GLU A 119 2.06 4.76 3.59
N PHE A 120 2.86 4.14 4.46
CA PHE A 120 2.68 2.77 4.90
C PHE A 120 2.69 2.67 6.40
N PHE A 121 1.78 1.87 6.94
CA PHE A 121 1.89 1.39 8.30
C PHE A 121 3.04 0.38 8.39
N HIS A 122 3.92 0.55 9.35
CA HIS A 122 5.24 -0.14 9.38
C HIS A 122 5.16 -1.67 9.52
N SER A 123 4.01 -2.20 10.00
CA SER A 123 3.78 -3.65 9.99
C SER A 123 3.58 -4.24 8.60
N LEU A 124 3.24 -3.41 7.61
CA LEU A 124 2.99 -3.87 6.24
C LEU A 124 4.30 -4.04 5.47
N THR A 125 5.22 -3.10 5.63
CA THR A 125 6.51 -3.11 4.93
C THR A 125 7.52 -2.17 5.60
N ASP A 126 8.78 -2.33 5.24
CA ASP A 126 9.87 -1.43 5.59
C ASP A 126 10.10 -0.35 4.51
N GLY A 127 11.10 0.50 4.74
CA GLY A 127 11.45 1.56 3.80
C GLY A 127 11.87 1.04 2.43
N TYR A 128 12.49 -0.13 2.34
CA TYR A 128 12.89 -0.73 1.06
C TYR A 128 11.67 -1.18 0.26
N GLY A 129 10.76 -1.92 0.87
CA GLY A 129 9.52 -2.36 0.22
C GLY A 129 8.65 -1.17 -0.22
N GLY A 130 8.51 -0.16 0.64
CA GLY A 130 7.82 1.08 0.30
C GLY A 130 8.46 1.83 -0.88
N LEU A 131 9.80 1.85 -0.96
CA LEU A 131 10.52 2.45 -2.08
C LEU A 131 10.27 1.68 -3.39
N GLN A 132 10.23 0.35 -3.36
CA GLN A 132 9.92 -0.44 -4.54
C GLN A 132 8.50 -0.18 -5.04
N PHE A 133 7.54 -0.04 -4.13
CA PHE A 133 6.18 0.35 -4.48
C PHE A 133 6.14 1.74 -5.13
N LEU A 134 6.79 2.75 -4.54
CA LEU A 134 6.85 4.10 -5.10
C LEU A 134 7.50 4.11 -6.49
N LYS A 135 8.60 3.38 -6.68
CA LYS A 135 9.22 3.23 -8.01
C LYS A 135 8.27 2.61 -9.02
N GLY A 136 7.53 1.57 -8.63
CA GLY A 136 6.51 0.94 -9.46
C GLY A 136 5.40 1.92 -9.84
N LEU A 137 4.90 2.67 -8.86
CA LEU A 137 3.87 3.69 -9.08
C LEU A 137 4.32 4.78 -10.06
N LEU A 138 5.55 5.26 -9.91
CA LEU A 138 6.13 6.26 -10.82
C LEU A 138 6.38 5.68 -12.23
N ALA A 139 6.82 4.43 -12.32
CA ALA A 139 7.00 3.76 -13.60
C ALA A 139 5.67 3.64 -14.37
N GLU A 140 4.60 3.21 -13.71
CA GLU A 140 3.26 3.16 -14.29
C GLU A 140 2.75 4.58 -14.65
N TYR A 141 2.96 5.55 -13.77
CA TYR A 141 2.54 6.93 -14.00
C TYR A 141 3.21 7.56 -15.23
N PHE A 142 4.50 7.30 -15.45
CA PHE A 142 5.27 7.83 -16.58
C PHE A 142 5.28 6.89 -17.80
N GLY A 143 4.69 5.70 -17.72
CA GLY A 143 4.71 4.72 -18.80
C GLY A 143 6.11 4.18 -19.10
N VAL A 144 6.97 4.06 -18.07
CA VAL A 144 8.32 3.55 -18.18
C VAL A 144 8.33 2.07 -17.77
N PRO A 145 9.01 1.18 -18.53
CA PRO A 145 9.12 -0.22 -18.12
C PRO A 145 9.83 -0.34 -16.77
N MET A 146 9.20 -1.01 -15.83
CA MET A 146 9.82 -1.33 -14.56
C MET A 146 10.69 -2.58 -14.72
N GLN A 147 11.96 -2.50 -14.35
CA GLN A 147 12.79 -3.69 -14.29
C GLN A 147 12.23 -4.68 -13.27
N PRO A 148 12.31 -6.00 -13.54
CA PRO A 148 11.97 -7.01 -12.55
C PRO A 148 12.77 -6.75 -11.26
N LEU A 149 12.10 -6.86 -10.12
CA LEU A 149 12.84 -6.88 -8.85
C LEU A 149 13.82 -8.05 -8.91
N PRO A 150 15.09 -7.88 -8.49
CA PRO A 150 15.97 -9.02 -8.31
C PRO A 150 15.27 -9.94 -7.31
N ILE A 151 14.86 -11.10 -7.79
CA ILE A 151 14.40 -12.18 -6.93
C ILE A 151 15.64 -12.52 -6.10
N LYS A 152 15.64 -12.14 -4.81
CA LYS A 152 16.58 -12.75 -3.89
C LYS A 152 16.21 -14.22 -3.90
N GLU A 153 17.08 -15.02 -4.53
CA GLU A 153 16.99 -16.47 -4.42
C GLU A 153 16.83 -16.80 -2.94
N ALA A 154 15.82 -17.59 -2.66
CA ALA A 154 15.53 -18.03 -1.32
C ALA A 154 16.82 -18.55 -0.67
N TRP A 155 17.03 -18.15 0.56
CA TRP A 155 18.10 -18.62 1.42
C TRP A 155 18.13 -20.15 1.38
N GLU A 156 19.03 -20.73 0.61
CA GLU A 156 19.44 -22.11 0.79
C GLU A 156 20.46 -22.11 1.94
N ASP A 157 20.01 -22.56 3.09
CA ASP A 157 20.85 -23.15 4.15
C ASP A 157 20.36 -24.56 4.43
#